data_ca8ca437e008bf5820ba7ae861780b2b
#
_entry.id   ca8ca437e008bf5820ba7ae861780b2b
#
_cell.length_a   1.000
_cell.length_b   1.000
_cell.length_c   1.000
_cell.angle_alpha   90.00
_cell.angle_beta   90.00
_cell.angle_gamma   90.00
#
_symmetry.space_group_name_H-M   'P 1'
#
loop_
_entity.id
_entity.type
_entity.pdbx_description
1 polymer ?
#
loop_
_entity_poly.entity_id
_entity_poly.type
_entity_poly.pdbx_seq_one_letter_code
_entity_poly.pdbx_strand_id
1 'polypeptide(L)'
;KRGNGNFASLRAEICERKLIEFNDLAKELKDVDAIIIIGGISARMEGEGGDKADIELPKVQQRLVRAMHTTGKPVIFVNCSGSPIAFGSIEDQYDALLQAWYPGQGGSQALAEVIFGDYNPGGKLPVTFYASTNDLPDFLDYSMENRTYRYFRGTPLYAFGYGMSYTTFNVGKGKISKKSMP
;
A
#
# COMPACT_ATOMS: atom_id res chain seq x y z
N LYS A 1 -17.03 7.43 -32.59
CA LYS A 1 -17.85 8.48 -31.92
C LYS A 1 -17.47 8.43 -30.46
N ARG A 2 -16.69 9.41 -29.99
CA ARG A 2 -16.41 9.61 -28.57
C ARG A 2 -17.74 9.98 -27.93
N GLY A 3 -18.28 9.11 -27.10
CA GLY A 3 -19.38 9.45 -26.24
C GLY A 3 -18.90 10.55 -25.28
N ASN A 4 -19.49 11.74 -25.37
CA ASN A 4 -19.44 12.74 -24.31
C ASN A 4 -20.20 12.16 -23.11
N GLY A 5 -19.60 11.18 -22.44
CA GLY A 5 -20.04 10.74 -21.15
C GLY A 5 -19.95 11.94 -20.22
N ASN A 6 -21.08 12.33 -19.69
CA ASN A 6 -21.21 13.50 -18.84
C ASN A 6 -20.49 13.20 -17.52
N PHE A 7 -19.17 13.42 -17.48
CA PHE A 7 -18.34 13.24 -16.27
C PHE A 7 -18.91 13.99 -15.05
N ALA A 8 -19.71 15.01 -15.28
CA ALA A 8 -20.41 15.73 -14.24
C ALA A 8 -21.53 14.91 -13.58
N SER A 9 -22.27 14.09 -14.36
CA SER A 9 -23.31 13.21 -13.81
C SER A 9 -22.70 12.03 -13.05
N LEU A 10 -21.62 11.45 -13.57
CA LEU A 10 -20.88 10.39 -12.86
C LEU A 10 -20.31 10.91 -11.54
N ARG A 11 -19.79 12.12 -11.50
CA ARG A 11 -19.34 12.78 -10.27
C ARG A 11 -20.47 13.05 -9.28
N ALA A 12 -21.66 13.40 -9.75
CA ALA A 12 -22.81 13.61 -8.89
C ALA A 12 -23.32 12.31 -8.25
N GLU A 13 -23.35 11.22 -9.00
CA GLU A 13 -23.75 9.90 -8.48
C GLU A 13 -22.71 9.33 -7.46
N ILE A 14 -21.43 9.52 -7.72
CA ILE A 14 -20.34 9.12 -6.80
C ILE A 14 -20.26 10.04 -5.58
N CYS A 15 -20.75 11.27 -5.68
CA CYS A 15 -20.70 12.30 -4.63
C CYS A 15 -21.99 12.46 -3.83
N GLU A 16 -22.99 11.63 -3.99
CA GLU A 16 -24.00 11.47 -2.94
C GLU A 16 -23.29 10.96 -1.68
N ARG A 17 -22.87 11.89 -0.81
CA ARG A 17 -22.26 11.59 0.48
C ARG A 17 -23.33 11.05 1.41
N LYS A 18 -23.64 9.79 1.26
CA LYS A 18 -24.28 9.03 2.31
C LYS A 18 -23.21 8.81 3.37
N LEU A 19 -23.38 9.40 4.54
CA LEU A 19 -22.61 9.04 5.73
C LEU A 19 -23.01 7.61 6.09
N ILE A 20 -22.25 6.65 5.59
CA ILE A 20 -22.40 5.25 5.96
C ILE A 20 -21.48 5.02 7.15
N GLU A 21 -22.07 4.65 8.27
CA GLU A 21 -21.30 4.12 9.39
C GLU A 21 -20.62 2.81 8.92
N PHE A 22 -19.33 2.66 9.17
CA PHE A 22 -18.57 1.51 8.68
C PHE A 22 -19.12 0.17 9.18
N ASN A 23 -19.69 0.15 10.38
CA ASN A 23 -20.34 -1.06 10.93
C ASN A 23 -21.62 -1.43 10.18
N ASP A 24 -22.35 -0.47 9.62
CA ASP A 24 -23.52 -0.74 8.81
C ASP A 24 -23.12 -1.23 7.42
N LEU A 25 -22.08 -0.65 6.83
CA LEU A 25 -21.46 -1.15 5.61
C LEU A 25 -20.98 -2.61 5.79
N ALA A 26 -20.35 -2.93 6.91
CA ALA A 26 -19.90 -4.29 7.21
C ALA A 26 -21.09 -5.29 7.23
N LYS A 27 -22.24 -4.89 7.74
CA LYS A 27 -23.46 -5.72 7.72
C LYS A 27 -24.00 -5.97 6.29
N GLU A 28 -23.90 -4.95 5.43
CA GLU A 28 -24.32 -5.06 4.02
C GLU A 28 -23.40 -5.98 3.22
N LEU A 29 -22.12 -6.09 3.60
CA LEU A 29 -21.10 -6.88 2.89
C LEU A 29 -20.96 -8.34 3.38
N LYS A 30 -21.83 -8.81 4.23
CA LYS A 30 -21.74 -10.19 4.79
C LYS A 30 -21.85 -11.31 3.74
N ASP A 31 -22.49 -11.06 2.62
CA ASP A 31 -22.77 -12.05 1.57
C ASP A 31 -21.76 -11.98 0.38
N VAL A 32 -20.71 -11.15 0.47
CA VAL A 32 -19.64 -11.12 -0.53
C VAL A 32 -18.57 -12.17 -0.24
N ASP A 33 -17.81 -12.56 -1.25
CA ASP A 33 -16.72 -13.54 -1.11
C ASP A 33 -15.44 -12.93 -0.53
N ALA A 34 -15.15 -11.68 -0.87
CA ALA A 34 -13.98 -10.93 -0.40
C ALA A 34 -14.26 -9.42 -0.46
N ILE A 35 -13.49 -8.64 0.29
CA ILE A 35 -13.57 -7.18 0.34
C ILE A 35 -12.24 -6.61 -0.16
N ILE A 36 -12.30 -5.79 -1.20
CA ILE A 36 -11.14 -5.09 -1.73
C ILE A 36 -11.25 -3.61 -1.34
N ILE A 37 -10.31 -3.12 -0.57
CA ILE A 37 -10.22 -1.71 -0.15
C ILE A 37 -9.11 -1.05 -0.95
N ILE A 38 -9.44 -0.05 -1.75
CA ILE A 38 -8.45 0.80 -2.41
C ILE A 38 -8.31 2.06 -1.59
N GLY A 39 -7.16 2.23 -0.95
CA GLY A 39 -6.86 3.31 -0.03
C GLY A 39 -5.46 3.85 -0.20
N GLY A 40 -4.97 4.54 0.81
CA GLY A 40 -3.66 5.16 0.83
C GLY A 40 -3.74 6.69 0.98
N ILE A 41 -2.75 7.40 0.45
CA ILE A 41 -2.67 8.86 0.52
C ILE A 41 -2.51 9.46 -0.87
N SER A 42 -2.83 10.74 -1.00
CA SER A 42 -2.70 11.46 -2.26
C SER A 42 -1.42 12.29 -2.29
N ALA A 43 -0.98 12.67 -3.49
CA ALA A 43 0.14 13.58 -3.67
C ALA A 43 0.00 14.94 -2.94
N ARG A 44 -1.22 15.33 -2.57
CA ARG A 44 -1.45 16.52 -1.73
C ARG A 44 -1.07 16.31 -0.26
N MET A 45 -1.01 15.06 0.18
CA MET A 45 -0.67 14.71 1.57
C MET A 45 0.81 14.41 1.75
N GLU A 46 1.55 14.23 0.66
CA GLU A 46 2.96 13.85 0.67
C GLU A 46 3.80 14.59 -0.39
N GLY A 47 3.36 15.78 -0.80
CA GLY A 47 4.08 16.60 -1.77
C GLY A 47 5.33 17.24 -1.18
N GLU A 48 6.24 17.66 -2.06
CA GLU A 48 7.41 18.46 -1.68
C GLU A 48 7.01 19.72 -0.92
N GLY A 49 7.68 20.03 0.18
CA GLY A 49 7.36 21.17 1.05
C GLY A 49 6.12 20.97 1.93
N GLY A 50 5.55 19.76 1.95
CA GLY A 50 4.41 19.39 2.77
C GLY A 50 4.72 18.17 3.63
N ASP A 51 5.50 18.37 4.71
CA ASP A 51 5.90 17.29 5.59
C ASP A 51 4.70 16.71 6.36
N LYS A 52 4.65 15.39 6.44
CA LYS A 52 3.63 14.70 7.22
C LYS A 52 4.01 14.70 8.70
N ALA A 53 3.02 14.88 9.56
CA ALA A 53 3.21 14.75 11.01
C ALA A 53 3.49 13.30 11.45
N ASP A 54 3.01 12.32 10.66
CA ASP A 54 3.23 10.90 10.88
C ASP A 54 3.26 10.14 9.53
N ILE A 55 3.66 8.89 9.56
CA ILE A 55 3.68 8.00 8.39
C ILE A 55 2.54 6.97 8.42
N GLU A 56 1.59 7.14 9.32
CA GLU A 56 0.48 6.22 9.50
C GLU A 56 -0.54 6.33 8.35
N LEU A 57 -1.27 5.25 8.12
CA LEU A 57 -2.47 5.30 7.30
C LEU A 57 -3.51 6.23 7.96
N PRO A 58 -4.20 7.10 7.21
CA PRO A 58 -5.21 7.98 7.80
C PRO A 58 -6.21 7.24 8.69
N LYS A 59 -6.48 7.77 9.88
CA LYS A 59 -7.30 7.10 10.92
C LYS A 59 -8.67 6.65 10.43
N VAL A 60 -9.27 7.39 9.50
CA VAL A 60 -10.55 6.99 8.89
C VAL A 60 -10.43 5.70 8.10
N GLN A 61 -9.33 5.51 7.37
CA GLN A 61 -9.09 4.28 6.61
C GLN A 61 -8.73 3.11 7.54
N GLN A 62 -7.96 3.35 8.61
CA GLN A 62 -7.72 2.33 9.63
C GLN A 62 -9.03 1.83 10.26
N ARG A 63 -9.96 2.75 10.56
CA ARG A 63 -11.30 2.40 11.07
C ARG A 63 -12.10 1.59 10.05
N LEU A 64 -12.04 1.93 8.77
CA LEU A 64 -12.69 1.18 7.70
C LEU A 64 -12.13 -0.24 7.62
N VAL A 65 -10.81 -0.42 7.59
CA VAL A 65 -10.17 -1.74 7.54
C VAL A 65 -10.62 -2.60 8.72
N ARG A 66 -10.57 -2.05 9.95
CA ARG A 66 -11.03 -2.77 11.14
C ARG A 66 -12.50 -3.18 11.05
N ALA A 67 -13.37 -2.29 10.56
CA ALA A 67 -14.79 -2.63 10.39
C ALA A 67 -14.99 -3.73 9.34
N MET A 68 -14.26 -3.71 8.24
CA MET A 68 -14.34 -4.76 7.22
C MET A 68 -13.81 -6.10 7.74
N HIS A 69 -12.75 -6.10 8.53
CA HIS A 69 -12.23 -7.31 9.17
C HIS A 69 -13.28 -8.01 10.05
N THR A 70 -14.17 -7.25 10.71
CA THR A 70 -15.24 -7.86 11.55
C THR A 70 -16.27 -8.67 10.77
N THR A 71 -16.30 -8.56 9.45
CA THR A 71 -17.19 -9.37 8.59
C THR A 71 -16.76 -10.84 8.53
N GLY A 72 -15.50 -11.15 8.88
CA GLY A 72 -14.88 -12.46 8.71
C GLY A 72 -14.61 -12.83 7.25
N LYS A 73 -14.76 -11.89 6.32
CA LYS A 73 -14.42 -12.07 4.90
C LYS A 73 -12.97 -11.69 4.65
N PRO A 74 -12.29 -12.31 3.67
CA PRO A 74 -10.97 -11.89 3.27
C PRO A 74 -10.94 -10.40 2.91
N VAL A 75 -10.02 -9.65 3.53
CA VAL A 75 -9.81 -8.23 3.29
C VAL A 75 -8.50 -8.03 2.54
N ILE A 76 -8.59 -7.49 1.34
CA ILE A 76 -7.45 -7.15 0.50
C ILE A 76 -7.30 -5.64 0.49
N PHE A 77 -6.18 -5.12 0.99
CA PHE A 77 -5.91 -3.69 0.99
C PHE A 77 -4.93 -3.33 -0.14
N VAL A 78 -5.36 -2.45 -1.04
CA VAL A 78 -4.53 -1.88 -2.10
C VAL A 78 -4.10 -0.49 -1.68
N ASN A 79 -2.82 -0.33 -1.35
CA ASN A 79 -2.26 0.94 -0.93
C ASN A 79 -1.75 1.75 -2.12
N CYS A 80 -2.37 2.90 -2.36
CA CYS A 80 -1.92 3.91 -3.32
C CYS A 80 -1.23 5.05 -2.55
N SER A 81 0.10 5.09 -2.61
CA SER A 81 0.92 6.11 -1.98
C SER A 81 2.25 6.25 -2.70
N GLY A 82 2.85 7.42 -2.71
CA GLY A 82 4.20 7.65 -3.25
C GLY A 82 5.30 7.38 -2.23
N SER A 83 4.95 7.32 -0.94
CA SER A 83 5.87 7.03 0.17
C SER A 83 5.42 5.80 0.97
N PRO A 84 6.31 5.20 1.76
CA PRO A 84 5.96 4.15 2.70
C PRO A 84 4.91 4.61 3.72
N ILE A 85 3.99 3.72 4.03
CA ILE A 85 2.94 3.90 5.04
C ILE A 85 3.18 2.89 6.17
N ALA A 86 3.07 3.31 7.42
CA ALA A 86 3.09 2.43 8.56
C ALA A 86 1.72 1.76 8.74
N PHE A 87 1.68 0.45 8.59
CA PHE A 87 0.48 -0.38 8.75
C PHE A 87 0.47 -1.14 10.07
N GLY A 88 1.53 -1.04 10.90
CA GLY A 88 1.69 -1.88 12.09
C GLY A 88 0.49 -1.89 13.03
N SER A 89 -0.28 -0.79 13.09
CA SER A 89 -1.50 -0.72 13.91
C SER A 89 -2.70 -1.50 13.36
N ILE A 90 -2.63 -1.99 12.13
CA ILE A 90 -3.71 -2.72 11.44
C ILE A 90 -3.21 -3.94 10.67
N GLU A 91 -1.97 -4.38 10.89
CA GLU A 91 -1.36 -5.47 10.14
C GLU A 91 -2.15 -6.79 10.25
N ASP A 92 -2.78 -7.00 11.37
CA ASP A 92 -3.63 -8.17 11.65
C ASP A 92 -5.09 -8.02 11.16
N GLN A 93 -5.43 -6.93 10.48
CA GLN A 93 -6.80 -6.60 10.08
C GLN A 93 -7.06 -6.73 8.57
N TYR A 94 -6.07 -7.16 7.80
CA TYR A 94 -6.20 -7.51 6.39
C TYR A 94 -5.46 -8.81 6.08
N ASP A 95 -5.94 -9.53 5.09
CA ASP A 95 -5.36 -10.82 4.68
C ASP A 95 -4.30 -10.66 3.58
N ALA A 96 -4.40 -9.59 2.80
CA ALA A 96 -3.42 -9.26 1.77
C ALA A 96 -3.23 -7.74 1.64
N LEU A 97 -1.98 -7.33 1.37
CA LEU A 97 -1.60 -5.95 1.08
C LEU A 97 -0.88 -5.87 -0.26
N LEU A 98 -1.40 -5.04 -1.16
CA LEU A 98 -0.74 -4.68 -2.41
C LEU A 98 -0.23 -3.24 -2.33
N GLN A 99 1.07 -3.03 -2.50
CA GLN A 99 1.64 -1.70 -2.67
C GLN A 99 1.58 -1.30 -4.13
N ALA A 100 0.61 -0.46 -4.48
CA ALA A 100 0.37 -0.04 -5.86
C ALA A 100 1.12 1.22 -6.28
N TRP A 101 1.66 1.98 -5.33
CA TRP A 101 2.24 3.31 -5.56
C TRP A 101 1.20 4.25 -6.21
N TYR A 102 1.59 5.03 -7.22
CA TYR A 102 0.70 5.77 -8.11
C TYR A 102 0.72 5.10 -9.49
N PRO A 103 -0.17 4.13 -9.74
CA PRO A 103 0.01 3.17 -10.82
C PRO A 103 -0.26 3.70 -12.24
N GLY A 104 -0.66 4.96 -12.39
CA GLY A 104 -0.86 5.57 -13.70
C GLY A 104 -2.01 4.96 -14.53
N GLN A 105 -1.94 5.12 -15.85
CA GLN A 105 -3.03 4.77 -16.75
C GLN A 105 -3.34 3.27 -16.82
N GLY A 106 -2.33 2.42 -16.79
CA GLY A 106 -2.48 0.95 -16.84
C GLY A 106 -2.73 0.30 -15.49
N GLY A 107 -2.75 1.07 -14.40
CA GLY A 107 -2.72 0.56 -13.04
C GLY A 107 -3.94 -0.24 -12.64
N SER A 108 -5.13 0.15 -13.08
CA SER A 108 -6.37 -0.58 -12.76
C SER A 108 -6.38 -1.99 -13.36
N GLN A 109 -5.90 -2.12 -14.59
CA GLN A 109 -5.77 -3.43 -15.24
C GLN A 109 -4.71 -4.29 -14.52
N ALA A 110 -3.53 -3.73 -14.26
CA ALA A 110 -2.46 -4.45 -13.57
C ALA A 110 -2.89 -4.93 -12.17
N LEU A 111 -3.62 -4.11 -11.42
CA LEU A 111 -4.16 -4.49 -10.11
C LEU A 111 -5.18 -5.63 -10.23
N ALA A 112 -6.10 -5.55 -11.19
CA ALA A 112 -7.07 -6.60 -11.43
C ALA A 112 -6.37 -7.92 -11.78
N GLU A 113 -5.41 -7.92 -12.71
CA GLU A 113 -4.65 -9.10 -13.11
C GLU A 113 -3.92 -9.74 -11.92
N VAL A 114 -3.35 -8.94 -11.01
CA VAL A 114 -2.69 -9.45 -9.79
C VAL A 114 -3.71 -10.03 -8.81
N ILE A 115 -4.82 -9.31 -8.55
CA ILE A 115 -5.84 -9.73 -7.56
C ILE A 115 -6.53 -11.02 -8.00
N PHE A 116 -6.82 -11.16 -9.29
CA PHE A 116 -7.49 -12.35 -9.84
C PHE A 116 -6.52 -13.46 -10.25
N GLY A 117 -5.22 -13.25 -10.12
CA GLY A 117 -4.21 -14.28 -10.33
C GLY A 117 -3.76 -14.45 -11.78
N ASP A 118 -4.15 -13.56 -12.68
CA ASP A 118 -3.72 -13.56 -14.08
C ASP A 118 -2.26 -13.16 -14.23
N TYR A 119 -1.71 -12.43 -13.26
CA TYR A 119 -0.33 -11.99 -13.23
C TYR A 119 0.34 -12.30 -11.89
N ASN A 120 1.56 -12.84 -11.91
CA ASN A 120 2.35 -13.12 -10.72
C ASN A 120 2.93 -11.83 -10.10
N PRO A 121 2.60 -11.47 -8.86
CA PRO A 121 3.09 -10.25 -8.20
C PRO A 121 4.56 -10.39 -7.76
N GLY A 122 5.49 -10.44 -8.71
CA GLY A 122 6.92 -10.61 -8.44
C GLY A 122 7.66 -9.35 -7.97
N GLY A 123 7.01 -8.21 -7.83
CA GLY A 123 7.59 -6.94 -7.42
C GLY A 123 8.21 -6.98 -6.02
N LYS A 124 9.26 -6.17 -5.81
CA LYS A 124 9.98 -6.05 -4.53
C LYS A 124 9.98 -4.60 -4.07
N LEU A 125 9.85 -4.38 -2.78
CA LEU A 125 9.85 -3.04 -2.21
C LEU A 125 11.21 -2.37 -2.40
N PRO A 126 11.25 -1.15 -2.96
CA PRO A 126 12.49 -0.41 -3.17
C PRO A 126 12.90 0.42 -1.95
N VAL A 127 12.17 0.32 -0.85
CA VAL A 127 12.39 1.07 0.39
C VAL A 127 11.99 0.23 1.60
N THR A 128 12.45 0.65 2.79
CA THR A 128 12.04 0.05 4.07
C THR A 128 10.70 0.61 4.52
N PHE A 129 9.77 -0.23 4.92
CA PHE A 129 8.52 0.14 5.57
C PHE A 129 8.68 -0.02 7.08
N TYR A 130 8.49 1.05 7.83
CA TYR A 130 8.51 1.05 9.28
C TYR A 130 7.15 0.62 9.84
N ALA A 131 7.13 0.03 11.03
CA ALA A 131 5.88 -0.39 11.65
C ALA A 131 5.07 0.80 12.20
N SER A 132 5.76 1.84 12.64
CA SER A 132 5.16 3.03 13.22
C SER A 132 6.05 4.26 13.03
N THR A 133 5.46 5.45 13.22
CA THR A 133 6.20 6.73 13.24
C THR A 133 7.27 6.76 14.33
N ASN A 134 7.08 6.02 15.43
CA ASN A 134 8.03 5.95 16.53
C ASN A 134 9.36 5.26 16.17
N ASP A 135 9.41 4.55 15.05
CA ASP A 135 10.64 3.93 14.54
C ASP A 135 11.56 4.93 13.83
N LEU A 136 11.05 6.13 13.55
CA LEU A 136 11.82 7.17 12.88
C LEU A 136 12.64 7.97 13.89
N PRO A 137 13.88 8.36 13.53
CA PRO A 137 14.63 9.37 14.29
C PRO A 137 13.91 10.72 14.31
N ASP A 138 14.34 11.61 15.21
CA ASP A 138 13.85 12.98 15.26
C ASP A 138 13.91 13.64 13.88
N PHE A 139 12.90 14.44 13.55
CA PHE A 139 12.79 15.10 12.24
C PHE A 139 13.97 16.03 11.95
N LEU A 140 14.53 16.67 12.98
CA LEU A 140 15.68 17.57 12.85
C LEU A 140 17.03 16.83 12.88
N ASP A 141 17.05 15.54 13.12
CA ASP A 141 18.26 14.72 13.03
C ASP A 141 18.57 14.39 11.56
N TYR A 142 19.54 15.08 10.98
CA TYR A 142 20.02 14.87 9.61
C TYR A 142 21.10 13.80 9.49
N SER A 143 21.46 13.12 10.57
CA SER A 143 22.34 11.97 10.49
C SER A 143 21.63 10.81 9.76
N MET A 144 22.41 9.89 9.21
CA MET A 144 21.87 8.68 8.60
C MET A 144 21.69 7.54 9.62
N GLU A 145 22.00 7.77 10.88
CA GLU A 145 21.89 6.77 11.91
C GLU A 145 20.44 6.30 12.05
N ASN A 146 20.27 5.00 12.16
CA ASN A 146 18.97 4.34 12.27
C ASN A 146 17.96 4.66 11.13
N ARG A 147 18.44 5.01 9.94
CA ARG A 147 17.61 5.28 8.75
C ARG A 147 17.81 4.25 7.67
N THR A 148 16.77 4.00 6.88
CA THR A 148 16.76 3.15 5.69
C THR A 148 17.19 1.69 5.95
N TYR A 149 17.12 0.84 4.91
CA TYR A 149 17.57 -0.55 4.98
C TYR A 149 19.03 -0.70 5.45
N ARG A 150 19.84 0.34 5.28
CA ARG A 150 21.28 0.28 5.53
C ARG A 150 21.66 0.46 7.00
N TYR A 151 20.92 1.27 7.72
CA TYR A 151 21.31 1.68 9.07
C TYR A 151 20.22 1.42 10.12
N PHE A 152 18.99 1.11 9.71
CA PHE A 152 17.91 0.79 10.65
C PHE A 152 18.25 -0.47 11.44
N ARG A 153 18.20 -0.36 12.77
CA ARG A 153 18.56 -1.43 13.69
C ARG A 153 17.34 -2.13 14.29
N GLY A 154 16.15 -1.57 14.07
CA GLY A 154 14.90 -2.17 14.52
C GLY A 154 14.41 -3.27 13.57
N THR A 155 13.23 -3.79 13.85
CA THR A 155 12.53 -4.73 12.96
C THR A 155 11.60 -3.95 12.04
N PRO A 156 11.87 -3.86 10.74
CA PRO A 156 10.95 -3.18 9.83
C PRO A 156 9.66 -3.99 9.69
N LEU A 157 8.54 -3.30 9.41
CA LEU A 157 7.30 -3.98 9.03
C LEU A 157 7.52 -4.79 7.76
N TYR A 158 8.05 -4.13 6.72
CA TYR A 158 8.51 -4.80 5.49
C TYR A 158 9.90 -4.28 5.13
N ALA A 159 10.84 -5.19 5.00
CA ALA A 159 12.22 -4.85 4.67
C ALA A 159 12.35 -4.37 3.22
N PHE A 160 13.38 -3.58 2.94
CA PHE A 160 13.84 -3.33 1.56
C PHE A 160 14.01 -4.66 0.82
N GLY A 161 13.48 -4.75 -0.39
CA GLY A 161 13.53 -5.97 -1.19
C GLY A 161 12.48 -7.03 -0.81
N TYR A 162 11.66 -6.78 0.19
CA TYR A 162 10.53 -7.66 0.51
C TYR A 162 9.48 -7.64 -0.61
N GLY A 163 8.87 -8.80 -0.81
CA GLY A 163 7.75 -8.98 -1.72
C GLY A 163 7.51 -10.47 -1.94
N MET A 164 6.25 -10.83 -1.97
CA MET A 164 5.81 -12.19 -2.22
C MET A 164 5.72 -12.48 -3.72
N SER A 165 5.79 -13.74 -4.09
CA SER A 165 5.63 -14.22 -5.46
C SER A 165 5.08 -15.63 -5.43
N TYR A 166 4.35 -16.04 -6.44
CA TYR A 166 3.92 -17.44 -6.59
C TYR A 166 5.08 -18.38 -6.96
N THR A 167 6.22 -17.81 -7.36
CA THR A 167 7.42 -18.54 -7.71
C THR A 167 8.57 -18.21 -6.77
N THR A 168 9.52 -19.12 -6.66
CA THR A 168 10.76 -18.94 -5.91
C THR A 168 11.92 -18.67 -6.85
N PHE A 169 12.89 -17.87 -6.40
CA PHE A 169 14.10 -17.53 -7.17
C PHE A 169 15.34 -18.03 -6.43
N ASN A 170 16.17 -18.79 -7.11
CA ASN A 170 17.48 -19.18 -6.61
C ASN A 170 18.56 -18.30 -7.24
N VAL A 171 19.16 -17.44 -6.43
CA VAL A 171 20.29 -16.61 -6.87
C VAL A 171 21.59 -17.38 -6.62
N GLY A 172 22.19 -17.87 -7.69
CA GLY A 172 23.48 -18.57 -7.64
C GLY A 172 24.65 -17.63 -7.33
N LYS A 173 25.82 -18.23 -7.03
CA LYS A 173 27.05 -17.45 -6.84
C LYS A 173 27.43 -16.71 -8.12
N GLY A 174 27.66 -15.41 -8.03
CA GLY A 174 28.16 -14.60 -9.13
C GLY A 174 29.53 -15.13 -9.63
N LYS A 175 29.70 -15.19 -10.96
CA LYS A 175 30.97 -15.48 -11.59
C LYS A 175 31.53 -14.22 -12.21
N ILE A 176 32.73 -13.85 -11.82
CA ILE A 176 33.46 -12.73 -12.40
C ILE A 176 34.28 -13.25 -13.59
N SER A 177 34.01 -12.71 -14.78
CA SER A 177 34.74 -13.12 -16.01
C SER A 177 36.14 -12.52 -16.11
N LYS A 178 36.38 -11.37 -15.47
CA LYS A 178 37.68 -10.67 -15.43
C LYS A 178 37.93 -10.14 -14.03
N LYS A 179 39.17 -10.27 -13.54
CA LYS A 179 39.57 -9.76 -12.22
C LYS A 179 39.79 -8.24 -12.18
N SER A 180 40.02 -7.62 -13.34
CA SER A 180 40.17 -6.15 -13.49
C SER A 180 39.58 -5.73 -14.82
N MET A 181 39.10 -4.51 -14.88
CA MET A 181 38.72 -3.84 -16.11
C MET A 181 39.65 -2.64 -16.31
N PRO A 182 40.00 -2.29 -17.57
CA PRO A 182 40.81 -1.11 -17.86
C PRO A 182 40.09 0.15 -17.48
#